data_b683ceb2e20447520070af26ec72623a
#
_entry.id   b683ceb2e20447520070af26ec72623a
#
_cell.length_a   1.000
_cell.length_b   1.000
_cell.length_c   1.000
_cell.angle_alpha   90.00
_cell.angle_beta   90.00
_cell.angle_gamma   90.00
#
_symmetry.space_group_name_H-M   'P 1'
#
loop_
_entity.id
_entity.type
_entity.pdbx_description
1 polymer ?
#
loop_
_entity_poly.entity_id
_entity_poly.type
_entity_poly.pdbx_seq_one_letter_code
_entity_poly.pdbx_strand_id
1 'polypeptide(L)'
;HTQVNLSAMSGRLHSRATAFTFLERSSIIRDMEIEKLKEEITKIKEPRRTGYGNIRHKLEDIIIIGLCTVICGGEDFVDMEEFGKSRKENLAKFLELPNGIPDSDTFRRVFEKINPSELSSCLINWVSTEREKRSVVAIDGKTICGSGNSSHKAYHVISAFVAENQITLGELTVEEKTNEIVAVPELLDLIDIKGEIVTADAMSCQKKIVEKIISKKADYTIGLKQNQPMLYQDTEDYFNEYGSTLPSKITHEKNHGRIEKREYRLLTDISWLEQKDEWKGLKALGMAKSKITENNEIREYTRYFITSLTDIDEFADSVRKHWSIENQLHWCLDVIFREDSSRARKDNSPLNMNVLRKTALNLVSQAQYGRISKKKLMFKAALEPNLFLDILFFPKK
;
A
#
# COMPACT_ATOMS: atom_id res chain seq x y z
N HIS A 1 -6.12 32.28 60.43
CA HIS A 1 -5.78 32.71 59.10
C HIS A 1 -5.33 31.51 58.28
N THR A 2 -6.28 30.87 57.61
CA THR A 2 -5.98 29.77 56.70
C THR A 2 -6.41 30.24 55.31
N GLN A 3 -5.47 30.72 54.51
CA GLN A 3 -5.68 30.94 53.07
C GLN A 3 -5.60 29.61 52.39
N VAL A 4 -6.75 29.10 51.92
CA VAL A 4 -6.85 27.93 51.05
C VAL A 4 -6.46 28.33 49.64
N ASN A 5 -5.50 27.66 49.10
CA ASN A 5 -4.87 27.93 47.83
C ASN A 5 -5.82 27.57 46.66
N LEU A 6 -6.60 28.53 46.18
CA LEU A 6 -7.59 28.39 45.08
C LEU A 6 -6.97 28.14 43.70
N SER A 7 -5.64 28.32 43.55
CA SER A 7 -4.95 28.10 42.28
C SER A 7 -4.78 26.62 41.89
N ALA A 8 -4.69 25.74 42.89
CA ALA A 8 -4.52 24.30 42.64
C ALA A 8 -5.82 23.59 42.22
N MET A 9 -7.00 24.17 42.55
CA MET A 9 -8.29 23.61 42.12
C MET A 9 -8.66 24.01 40.67
N SER A 10 -8.29 25.22 40.24
CA SER A 10 -8.53 25.70 38.87
C SER A 10 -7.77 24.91 37.83
N GLY A 11 -6.51 24.54 38.09
CA GLY A 11 -5.68 23.73 37.17
C GLY A 11 -6.20 22.30 36.98
N ARG A 12 -6.77 21.68 38.03
CA ARG A 12 -7.35 20.32 37.93
C ARG A 12 -8.71 20.29 37.23
N LEU A 13 -9.50 21.36 37.35
CA LEU A 13 -10.78 21.49 36.62
C LEU A 13 -10.56 21.75 35.11
N HIS A 14 -9.55 22.58 34.75
CA HIS A 14 -9.20 22.83 33.35
C HIS A 14 -8.66 21.59 32.67
N SER A 15 -7.80 20.80 33.33
CA SER A 15 -7.26 19.55 32.76
C SER A 15 -8.33 18.45 32.61
N ARG A 16 -9.33 18.39 33.53
CA ARG A 16 -10.46 17.46 33.38
C ARG A 16 -11.45 17.88 32.29
N ALA A 17 -11.73 19.16 32.15
CA ALA A 17 -12.61 19.67 31.09
C ALA A 17 -11.99 19.50 29.70
N THR A 18 -10.67 19.74 29.53
CA THR A 18 -9.95 19.49 28.28
C THR A 18 -9.81 17.99 27.95
N ALA A 19 -9.61 17.14 28.96
CA ALA A 19 -9.58 15.69 28.75
C ALA A 19 -10.97 15.12 28.39
N PHE A 20 -12.03 15.64 28.99
CA PHE A 20 -13.40 15.24 28.70
C PHE A 20 -13.81 15.64 27.28
N THR A 21 -13.53 16.86 26.84
CA THR A 21 -13.77 17.29 25.44
C THR A 21 -12.92 16.56 24.42
N PHE A 22 -11.70 16.13 24.77
CA PHE A 22 -10.86 15.31 23.89
C PHE A 22 -11.42 13.89 23.71
N LEU A 23 -11.88 13.26 24.79
CA LEU A 23 -12.50 11.92 24.75
C LEU A 23 -13.83 11.93 23.99
N GLU A 24 -14.66 12.96 24.18
CA GLU A 24 -15.91 13.11 23.43
C GLU A 24 -15.66 13.33 21.93
N ARG A 25 -14.72 14.18 21.55
CA ARG A 25 -14.33 14.37 20.14
C ARG A 25 -13.80 13.07 19.53
N SER A 26 -13.01 12.31 20.28
CA SER A 26 -12.47 11.02 19.80
C SER A 26 -13.60 9.99 19.61
N SER A 27 -14.64 9.96 20.45
CA SER A 27 -15.77 9.06 20.26
C SER A 27 -16.61 9.45 19.03
N ILE A 28 -16.89 10.73 18.83
CA ILE A 28 -17.65 11.24 17.67
C ILE A 28 -16.92 10.91 16.36
N ILE A 29 -15.60 11.14 16.29
CA ILE A 29 -14.80 10.81 15.10
C ILE A 29 -14.84 9.30 14.84
N ARG A 30 -14.71 8.48 15.88
CA ARG A 30 -14.82 7.01 15.77
C ARG A 30 -16.16 6.59 15.19
N ASP A 31 -17.26 7.13 15.73
CA ASP A 31 -18.61 6.80 15.28
C ASP A 31 -18.81 7.21 13.80
N MET A 32 -18.30 8.37 13.40
CA MET A 32 -18.34 8.82 12.00
C MET A 32 -17.54 7.91 11.06
N GLU A 33 -16.32 7.51 11.44
CA GLU A 33 -15.48 6.66 10.59
C GLU A 33 -16.03 5.24 10.49
N ILE A 34 -16.71 4.72 11.54
CA ILE A 34 -17.34 3.41 11.46
C ILE A 34 -18.57 3.42 10.57
N GLU A 35 -19.42 4.44 10.66
CA GLU A 35 -20.57 4.55 9.77
C GLU A 35 -20.13 4.70 8.31
N LYS A 36 -19.09 5.46 8.04
CA LYS A 36 -18.51 5.57 6.70
C LYS A 36 -17.98 4.21 6.18
N LEU A 37 -17.32 3.41 7.03
CA LEU A 37 -16.89 2.07 6.66
C LEU A 37 -18.08 1.17 6.34
N LYS A 38 -19.13 1.20 7.18
CA LYS A 38 -20.35 0.42 6.95
C LYS A 38 -21.05 0.85 5.66
N GLU A 39 -21.17 2.16 5.39
CA GLU A 39 -21.72 2.68 4.13
C GLU A 39 -20.93 2.15 2.91
N GLU A 40 -19.60 2.17 2.96
CA GLU A 40 -18.78 1.60 1.87
C GLU A 40 -19.04 0.09 1.72
N ILE A 41 -19.15 -0.67 2.81
CA ILE A 41 -19.42 -2.11 2.78
C ILE A 41 -20.80 -2.40 2.18
N THR A 42 -21.82 -1.54 2.35
CA THR A 42 -23.13 -1.75 1.74
C THR A 42 -23.10 -1.75 0.21
N LYS A 43 -22.06 -1.20 -0.41
CA LYS A 43 -21.86 -1.24 -1.86
C LYS A 43 -21.40 -2.62 -2.37
N ILE A 44 -20.91 -3.47 -1.49
CA ILE A 44 -20.53 -4.85 -1.83
C ILE A 44 -21.80 -5.67 -1.98
N LYS A 45 -21.92 -6.33 -3.13
CA LYS A 45 -23.04 -7.25 -3.37
C LYS A 45 -22.99 -8.41 -2.39
N GLU A 46 -24.12 -8.70 -1.72
CA GLU A 46 -24.23 -9.85 -0.80
C GLU A 46 -23.89 -11.16 -1.54
N PRO A 47 -22.79 -11.84 -1.18
CA PRO A 47 -22.30 -13.01 -1.92
C PRO A 47 -23.06 -14.28 -1.59
N ARG A 48 -23.86 -14.29 -0.52
CA ARG A 48 -24.64 -15.44 -0.07
C ARG A 48 -26.02 -15.43 -0.73
N ARG A 49 -26.61 -16.63 -0.86
CA ARG A 49 -27.99 -16.72 -1.38
C ARG A 49 -28.97 -16.07 -0.42
N THR A 50 -29.70 -15.07 -0.90
CA THR A 50 -30.78 -14.40 -0.16
C THR A 50 -32.12 -15.13 -0.32
N GLY A 51 -33.06 -14.90 0.58
CA GLY A 51 -34.43 -15.41 0.46
C GLY A 51 -34.73 -16.72 1.21
N TYR A 52 -33.73 -17.37 1.80
CA TYR A 52 -33.91 -18.65 2.51
C TYR A 52 -33.81 -18.53 4.04
N GLY A 53 -33.72 -17.32 4.59
CA GLY A 53 -33.56 -17.10 6.04
C GLY A 53 -32.28 -17.65 6.65
N ASN A 54 -31.30 -18.03 5.82
CA ASN A 54 -30.05 -18.66 6.25
C ASN A 54 -28.91 -17.69 6.51
N ILE A 55 -29.12 -16.39 6.30
CA ILE A 55 -28.10 -15.33 6.60
C ILE A 55 -28.28 -14.93 8.06
N ARG A 56 -27.43 -15.48 8.92
CA ARG A 56 -27.45 -15.22 10.39
C ARG A 56 -26.60 -14.02 10.81
N HIS A 57 -25.51 -13.76 10.09
CA HIS A 57 -24.54 -12.73 10.41
C HIS A 57 -24.50 -11.69 9.31
N LYS A 58 -24.40 -10.41 9.68
CA LYS A 58 -24.27 -9.32 8.71
C LYS A 58 -22.94 -9.39 7.97
N LEU A 59 -22.94 -8.98 6.70
CA LEU A 59 -21.71 -8.95 5.89
C LEU A 59 -20.69 -7.96 6.47
N GLU A 60 -21.18 -6.82 6.95
CA GLU A 60 -20.35 -5.80 7.59
C GLU A 60 -19.64 -6.33 8.85
N ASP A 61 -20.34 -7.09 9.72
CA ASP A 61 -19.73 -7.69 10.91
C ASP A 61 -18.60 -8.64 10.52
N ILE A 62 -18.81 -9.46 9.50
CA ILE A 62 -17.81 -10.43 9.00
C ILE A 62 -16.56 -9.71 8.48
N ILE A 63 -16.72 -8.70 7.62
CA ILE A 63 -15.60 -7.98 7.03
C ILE A 63 -14.81 -7.20 8.10
N ILE A 64 -15.51 -6.51 8.99
CA ILE A 64 -14.87 -5.68 10.02
C ILE A 64 -14.15 -6.56 11.05
N ILE A 65 -14.73 -7.68 11.49
CA ILE A 65 -14.04 -8.63 12.38
C ILE A 65 -12.79 -9.17 11.70
N GLY A 66 -12.88 -9.56 10.41
CA GLY A 66 -11.74 -10.03 9.65
C GLY A 66 -10.61 -9.00 9.58
N LEU A 67 -10.93 -7.73 9.29
CA LEU A 67 -9.94 -6.66 9.26
C LEU A 67 -9.29 -6.43 10.63
N CYS A 68 -10.10 -6.37 11.70
CA CYS A 68 -9.58 -6.21 13.08
C CYS A 68 -8.65 -7.37 13.47
N THR A 69 -9.01 -8.60 13.06
CA THR A 69 -8.18 -9.78 13.31
C THR A 69 -6.83 -9.65 12.64
N VAL A 70 -6.79 -9.25 11.37
CA VAL A 70 -5.54 -9.05 10.62
C VAL A 70 -4.70 -7.90 11.20
N ILE A 71 -5.31 -6.80 11.65
CA ILE A 71 -4.62 -5.70 12.38
C ILE A 71 -3.94 -6.22 13.66
N CYS A 72 -4.53 -7.19 14.32
CA CYS A 72 -3.98 -7.82 15.53
C CYS A 72 -3.03 -8.99 15.25
N GLY A 73 -2.72 -9.28 13.98
CA GLY A 73 -1.77 -10.33 13.57
C GLY A 73 -2.37 -11.71 13.38
N GLY A 74 -3.71 -11.84 13.33
CA GLY A 74 -4.37 -13.08 12.93
C GLY A 74 -4.17 -13.36 11.43
N GLU A 75 -4.07 -14.64 11.07
CA GLU A 75 -3.61 -15.09 9.76
C GLU A 75 -4.71 -15.80 8.95
N ASP A 76 -5.71 -16.38 9.62
CA ASP A 76 -6.73 -17.23 8.99
C ASP A 76 -8.15 -17.07 9.58
N PHE A 77 -9.08 -17.90 9.12
CA PHE A 77 -10.49 -17.82 9.52
C PHE A 77 -10.75 -18.34 10.93
N VAL A 78 -9.90 -19.24 11.44
CA VAL A 78 -9.98 -19.72 12.83
C VAL A 78 -9.57 -18.56 13.77
N ASP A 79 -8.53 -17.83 13.42
CA ASP A 79 -8.12 -16.64 14.16
C ASP A 79 -9.22 -15.58 14.19
N MET A 80 -10.02 -15.44 13.11
CA MET A 80 -11.15 -14.50 13.06
C MET A 80 -12.24 -14.87 14.07
N GLU A 81 -12.56 -16.16 14.18
CA GLU A 81 -13.52 -16.67 15.17
C GLU A 81 -13.00 -16.45 16.60
N GLU A 82 -11.76 -16.83 16.88
CA GLU A 82 -11.17 -16.70 18.23
C GLU A 82 -10.98 -15.24 18.64
N PHE A 83 -10.52 -14.38 17.72
CA PHE A 83 -10.45 -12.92 17.95
C PHE A 83 -11.84 -12.36 18.25
N GLY A 84 -12.82 -12.68 17.42
CA GLY A 84 -14.20 -12.25 17.60
C GLY A 84 -14.76 -12.64 18.97
N LYS A 85 -14.57 -13.89 19.39
CA LYS A 85 -15.00 -14.39 20.72
C LYS A 85 -14.29 -13.64 21.84
N SER A 86 -12.97 -13.47 21.76
CA SER A 86 -12.16 -12.82 22.80
C SER A 86 -12.43 -11.31 22.91
N ARG A 87 -12.88 -10.67 21.84
CA ARG A 87 -13.15 -9.22 21.76
C ARG A 87 -14.63 -8.86 21.59
N LYS A 88 -15.54 -9.80 21.83
CA LYS A 88 -16.98 -9.64 21.62
C LYS A 88 -17.53 -8.36 22.25
N GLU A 89 -17.17 -8.07 23.50
CA GLU A 89 -17.64 -6.88 24.20
C GLU A 89 -17.13 -5.56 23.57
N ASN A 90 -15.91 -5.55 23.03
CA ASN A 90 -15.38 -4.39 22.31
C ASN A 90 -16.06 -4.21 20.95
N LEU A 91 -16.27 -5.31 20.22
CA LEU A 91 -16.93 -5.32 18.92
C LEU A 91 -18.41 -4.93 19.02
N ALA A 92 -19.13 -5.41 20.04
CA ALA A 92 -20.54 -5.11 20.28
C ALA A 92 -20.82 -3.61 20.56
N LYS A 93 -19.78 -2.79 20.77
CA LYS A 93 -19.95 -1.33 20.90
C LYS A 93 -20.31 -0.64 19.58
N PHE A 94 -20.04 -1.31 18.44
CA PHE A 94 -20.20 -0.73 17.11
C PHE A 94 -20.69 -1.72 16.06
N LEU A 95 -20.70 -3.02 16.33
CA LEU A 95 -21.28 -4.07 15.49
C LEU A 95 -22.58 -4.57 16.14
N GLU A 96 -23.53 -4.97 15.33
CA GLU A 96 -24.81 -5.43 15.84
C GLU A 96 -24.78 -6.86 16.37
N LEU A 97 -23.99 -7.73 15.73
CA LEU A 97 -23.78 -9.13 16.11
C LEU A 97 -25.08 -9.89 16.45
N PRO A 98 -26.11 -9.87 15.60
CA PRO A 98 -27.45 -10.34 15.95
C PRO A 98 -27.48 -11.81 16.38
N ASN A 99 -26.54 -12.61 15.92
CA ASN A 99 -26.39 -14.03 16.31
C ASN A 99 -25.00 -14.31 16.91
N GLY A 100 -24.38 -13.30 17.54
CA GLY A 100 -23.03 -13.41 18.11
C GLY A 100 -21.93 -13.41 17.04
N ILE A 101 -20.82 -14.02 17.38
CA ILE A 101 -19.65 -14.09 16.48
C ILE A 101 -19.83 -15.24 15.48
N PRO A 102 -19.55 -15.01 14.18
CA PRO A 102 -19.53 -16.08 13.18
C PRO A 102 -18.49 -17.15 13.50
N ASP A 103 -18.77 -18.39 13.14
CA ASP A 103 -17.79 -19.47 13.16
C ASP A 103 -16.78 -19.35 12.00
N SER A 104 -15.66 -20.06 12.12
CA SER A 104 -14.57 -20.04 11.11
C SER A 104 -15.04 -20.49 9.73
N ASP A 105 -15.99 -21.44 9.66
CA ASP A 105 -16.61 -21.89 8.41
C ASP A 105 -17.46 -20.78 7.75
N THR A 106 -18.14 -19.95 8.53
CA THR A 106 -18.90 -18.82 8.04
C THR A 106 -17.97 -17.75 7.46
N PHE A 107 -16.89 -17.38 8.18
CA PHE A 107 -15.86 -16.50 7.64
C PHE A 107 -15.31 -17.06 6.32
N ARG A 108 -14.87 -18.30 6.31
CA ARG A 108 -14.32 -18.95 5.12
C ARG A 108 -15.28 -18.87 3.92
N ARG A 109 -16.54 -19.29 4.09
CA ARG A 109 -17.55 -19.31 3.01
C ARG A 109 -17.87 -17.92 2.47
N VAL A 110 -17.83 -16.90 3.29
CA VAL A 110 -18.07 -15.52 2.87
C VAL A 110 -16.86 -14.98 2.09
N PHE A 111 -15.63 -15.12 2.62
CA PHE A 111 -14.43 -14.70 1.92
C PHE A 111 -14.10 -15.51 0.65
N GLU A 112 -14.59 -16.75 0.53
CA GLU A 112 -14.56 -17.49 -0.74
C GLU A 112 -15.43 -16.83 -1.83
N LYS A 113 -16.48 -16.09 -1.47
CA LYS A 113 -17.52 -15.64 -2.41
C LYS A 113 -17.56 -14.14 -2.64
N ILE A 114 -17.05 -13.32 -1.73
CA ILE A 114 -16.97 -11.87 -1.95
C ILE A 114 -16.17 -11.59 -3.23
N ASN A 115 -16.66 -10.65 -4.04
CA ASN A 115 -15.91 -10.16 -5.19
C ASN A 115 -14.69 -9.36 -4.72
N PRO A 116 -13.44 -9.76 -5.06
CA PRO A 116 -12.24 -9.09 -4.58
C PRO A 116 -12.14 -7.63 -5.02
N SER A 117 -12.59 -7.30 -6.22
CA SER A 117 -12.55 -5.93 -6.73
C SER A 117 -13.53 -5.02 -5.97
N GLU A 118 -14.73 -5.53 -5.60
CA GLU A 118 -15.68 -4.78 -4.79
C GLU A 118 -15.13 -4.55 -3.37
N LEU A 119 -14.53 -5.58 -2.75
CA LEU A 119 -13.92 -5.47 -1.43
C LEU A 119 -12.74 -4.51 -1.43
N SER A 120 -11.85 -4.62 -2.44
CA SER A 120 -10.69 -3.74 -2.60
C SER A 120 -11.13 -2.28 -2.77
N SER A 121 -12.06 -2.01 -3.67
CA SER A 121 -12.58 -0.65 -3.90
C SER A 121 -13.23 -0.06 -2.64
N CYS A 122 -14.04 -0.85 -1.94
CA CYS A 122 -14.67 -0.45 -0.69
C CYS A 122 -13.63 -0.03 0.37
N LEU A 123 -12.64 -0.88 0.65
CA LEU A 123 -11.66 -0.63 1.70
C LEU A 123 -10.65 0.46 1.31
N ILE A 124 -10.28 0.58 0.03
CA ILE A 124 -9.44 1.66 -0.47
C ILE A 124 -10.16 3.00 -0.34
N ASN A 125 -11.43 3.10 -0.76
CA ASN A 125 -12.22 4.32 -0.66
C ASN A 125 -12.38 4.78 0.80
N TRP A 126 -12.58 3.84 1.70
CA TRP A 126 -12.67 4.15 3.13
C TRP A 126 -11.34 4.65 3.72
N VAL A 127 -10.21 3.98 3.41
CA VAL A 127 -8.88 4.37 3.92
C VAL A 127 -8.31 5.59 3.19
N SER A 128 -8.95 6.03 2.07
CA SER A 128 -8.46 7.14 1.26
C SER A 128 -8.18 8.37 2.11
N THR A 129 -6.92 8.77 2.17
CA THR A 129 -6.42 9.95 2.91
C THR A 129 -6.04 11.05 1.93
N GLU A 130 -6.00 12.29 2.42
CA GLU A 130 -5.37 13.38 1.69
C GLU A 130 -3.90 13.01 1.42
N ARG A 131 -3.50 13.12 0.16
CA ARG A 131 -2.14 12.84 -0.27
C ARG A 131 -1.34 14.14 -0.34
N GLU A 132 -0.06 14.05 -0.02
CA GLU A 132 0.85 15.15 -0.31
C GLU A 132 0.87 15.37 -1.83
N LYS A 133 0.97 16.62 -2.25
CA LYS A 133 1.10 16.94 -3.67
C LYS A 133 2.43 16.41 -4.19
N ARG A 134 2.42 15.83 -5.40
CA ARG A 134 3.61 15.34 -6.09
C ARG A 134 4.27 14.13 -5.40
N SER A 135 3.45 13.22 -4.88
CA SER A 135 3.92 11.95 -4.33
C SER A 135 4.41 11.00 -5.43
N VAL A 136 5.23 10.04 -5.04
CA VAL A 136 5.67 8.95 -5.94
C VAL A 136 4.73 7.77 -5.81
N VAL A 137 4.08 7.41 -6.92
CA VAL A 137 3.22 6.23 -7.04
C VAL A 137 4.00 5.13 -7.74
N ALA A 138 4.49 4.16 -6.97
CA ALA A 138 5.18 3.00 -7.51
C ALA A 138 4.17 1.94 -7.97
N ILE A 139 4.35 1.44 -9.20
CA ILE A 139 3.56 0.33 -9.75
C ILE A 139 4.46 -0.89 -9.87
N ASP A 140 4.04 -2.00 -9.29
CA ASP A 140 4.75 -3.27 -9.37
C ASP A 140 3.81 -4.45 -9.13
N GLY A 141 4.20 -5.62 -9.63
CA GLY A 141 3.44 -6.86 -9.54
C GLY A 141 4.04 -7.83 -8.52
N LYS A 142 3.17 -8.47 -7.74
CA LYS A 142 3.55 -9.51 -6.78
C LYS A 142 2.74 -10.79 -7.00
N THR A 143 3.42 -11.93 -7.01
CA THR A 143 2.76 -13.23 -6.97
C THR A 143 2.44 -13.62 -5.53
N ILE A 144 1.18 -13.93 -5.25
CA ILE A 144 0.74 -14.48 -3.95
C ILE A 144 1.07 -15.97 -3.94
N CYS A 145 2.29 -16.34 -3.57
CA CYS A 145 2.80 -17.72 -3.69
C CYS A 145 1.92 -18.73 -2.97
N GLY A 146 1.38 -18.38 -1.79
CA GLY A 146 0.47 -19.22 -1.03
C GLY A 146 -0.88 -19.52 -1.69
N SER A 147 -1.27 -18.81 -2.74
CA SER A 147 -2.58 -18.96 -3.40
C SER A 147 -2.64 -20.13 -4.40
N GLY A 148 -1.51 -20.57 -4.93
CA GLY A 148 -1.44 -21.64 -5.92
C GLY A 148 -1.63 -23.04 -5.32
N ASN A 149 -2.09 -23.98 -6.16
CA ASN A 149 -2.16 -25.39 -5.82
C ASN A 149 -1.94 -26.26 -7.08
N SER A 150 -2.17 -27.57 -6.97
CA SER A 150 -2.02 -28.50 -8.11
C SER A 150 -2.99 -28.24 -9.28
N SER A 151 -4.06 -27.48 -9.05
CA SER A 151 -5.14 -27.26 -10.03
C SER A 151 -5.09 -25.87 -10.67
N HIS A 152 -4.50 -24.87 -10.02
CA HIS A 152 -4.36 -23.52 -10.57
C HIS A 152 -3.04 -22.85 -10.15
N LYS A 153 -2.52 -21.97 -11.02
CA LYS A 153 -1.36 -21.15 -10.75
C LYS A 153 -1.66 -20.14 -9.63
N ALA A 154 -0.60 -19.69 -8.96
CA ALA A 154 -0.71 -18.62 -7.98
C ALA A 154 -1.17 -17.31 -8.63
N TYR A 155 -2.03 -16.58 -7.96
CA TYR A 155 -2.48 -15.25 -8.42
C TYR A 155 -1.33 -14.26 -8.47
N HIS A 156 -1.33 -13.45 -9.50
CA HIS A 156 -0.43 -12.33 -9.65
C HIS A 156 -1.22 -11.02 -9.53
N VAL A 157 -0.79 -10.11 -8.65
CA VAL A 157 -1.51 -8.87 -8.33
C VAL A 157 -0.60 -7.68 -8.59
N ILE A 158 -1.05 -6.77 -9.44
CA ILE A 158 -0.37 -5.48 -9.67
C ILE A 158 -0.94 -4.47 -8.70
N SER A 159 -0.07 -3.71 -8.03
CA SER A 159 -0.45 -2.71 -7.04
C SER A 159 0.13 -1.35 -7.39
N ALA A 160 -0.63 -0.29 -7.10
CA ALA A 160 -0.18 1.10 -7.11
C ALA A 160 0.01 1.56 -5.66
N PHE A 161 1.23 1.90 -5.29
CA PHE A 161 1.64 2.20 -3.92
C PHE A 161 2.25 3.59 -3.78
N VAL A 162 1.70 4.42 -2.90
CA VAL A 162 2.24 5.74 -2.57
C VAL A 162 3.36 5.59 -1.56
N ALA A 163 4.57 5.98 -1.96
CA ALA A 163 5.78 5.80 -1.16
C ALA A 163 5.77 6.65 0.13
N GLU A 164 5.28 7.87 0.06
CA GLU A 164 5.27 8.85 1.16
C GLU A 164 4.39 8.39 2.32
N ASN A 165 3.18 7.98 2.02
CA ASN A 165 2.16 7.62 3.02
C ASN A 165 2.08 6.12 3.25
N GLN A 166 2.79 5.31 2.46
CA GLN A 166 2.77 3.85 2.51
C GLN A 166 1.36 3.27 2.31
N ILE A 167 0.63 3.80 1.33
CA ILE A 167 -0.76 3.45 1.04
C ILE A 167 -0.87 2.79 -0.33
N THR A 168 -1.59 1.68 -0.42
CA THR A 168 -2.02 1.10 -1.69
C THR A 168 -3.25 1.85 -2.20
N LEU A 169 -3.16 2.44 -3.40
CA LEU A 169 -4.24 3.19 -4.05
C LEU A 169 -5.19 2.32 -4.86
N GLY A 170 -4.70 1.20 -5.33
CA GLY A 170 -5.46 0.29 -6.18
C GLY A 170 -4.66 -0.95 -6.49
N GLU A 171 -5.38 -1.96 -6.95
CA GLU A 171 -4.78 -3.23 -7.37
C GLU A 171 -5.61 -3.90 -8.44
N LEU A 172 -4.96 -4.72 -9.27
CA LEU A 172 -5.60 -5.60 -10.23
C LEU A 172 -4.97 -6.99 -10.18
N THR A 173 -5.82 -8.00 -10.20
CA THR A 173 -5.38 -9.39 -10.35
C THR A 173 -5.24 -9.72 -11.82
N VAL A 174 -4.12 -10.33 -12.18
CA VAL A 174 -3.86 -10.85 -13.52
C VAL A 174 -3.61 -12.35 -13.47
N GLU A 175 -4.01 -13.05 -14.52
CA GLU A 175 -3.85 -14.52 -14.58
C GLU A 175 -2.38 -14.95 -14.67
N GLU A 176 -1.57 -14.15 -15.38
CA GLU A 176 -0.14 -14.41 -15.57
C GLU A 176 0.66 -13.11 -15.49
N LYS A 177 1.92 -13.21 -15.07
CA LYS A 177 2.85 -12.08 -14.99
C LYS A 177 3.02 -11.35 -16.34
N THR A 178 2.95 -12.05 -17.45
CA THR A 178 3.03 -11.48 -18.81
C THR A 178 1.90 -10.51 -19.12
N ASN A 179 0.79 -10.56 -18.37
CA ASN A 179 -0.37 -9.69 -18.54
C ASN A 179 -0.23 -8.32 -17.84
N GLU A 180 0.88 -8.08 -17.13
CA GLU A 180 1.12 -6.79 -16.43
C GLU A 180 1.04 -5.60 -17.39
N ILE A 181 1.62 -5.73 -18.60
CA ILE A 181 1.65 -4.67 -19.60
C ILE A 181 0.23 -4.20 -19.99
N VAL A 182 -0.72 -5.12 -20.01
CA VAL A 182 -2.14 -4.81 -20.33
C VAL A 182 -2.86 -4.27 -19.10
N ALA A 183 -2.57 -4.80 -17.93
CA ALA A 183 -3.28 -4.47 -16.71
C ALA A 183 -2.84 -3.13 -16.08
N VAL A 184 -1.58 -2.67 -16.32
CA VAL A 184 -1.13 -1.37 -15.80
C VAL A 184 -2.00 -0.20 -16.30
N PRO A 185 -2.34 -0.08 -17.61
CA PRO A 185 -3.27 0.96 -18.07
C PRO A 185 -4.65 0.88 -17.41
N GLU A 186 -5.18 -0.34 -17.18
CA GLU A 186 -6.46 -0.54 -16.49
C GLU A 186 -6.39 -0.11 -15.02
N LEU A 187 -5.32 -0.48 -14.32
CA LEU A 187 -5.07 -0.03 -12.94
C LEU A 187 -5.00 1.49 -12.87
N LEU A 188 -4.29 2.13 -13.82
CA LEU A 188 -4.21 3.58 -13.90
C LEU A 188 -5.57 4.24 -14.12
N ASP A 189 -6.54 3.58 -14.77
CA ASP A 189 -7.91 4.10 -14.91
C ASP A 189 -8.67 4.12 -13.60
N LEU A 190 -8.42 3.17 -12.71
CA LEU A 190 -9.11 3.02 -11.43
C LEU A 190 -8.65 4.01 -10.36
N ILE A 191 -7.46 4.62 -10.53
CA ILE A 191 -6.85 5.48 -9.50
C ILE A 191 -6.69 6.92 -9.98
N ASP A 192 -6.74 7.86 -9.04
CA ASP A 192 -6.37 9.25 -9.32
C ASP A 192 -4.87 9.44 -9.08
N ILE A 193 -4.15 9.82 -10.16
CA ILE A 193 -2.71 10.09 -10.14
C ILE A 193 -2.37 11.51 -10.60
N LYS A 194 -3.36 12.39 -10.66
CA LYS A 194 -3.15 13.75 -11.16
C LYS A 194 -2.11 14.51 -10.33
N GLY A 195 -1.05 14.98 -11.01
CA GLY A 195 0.05 15.74 -10.40
C GLY A 195 1.10 14.87 -9.69
N GLU A 196 0.93 13.54 -9.67
CA GLU A 196 1.86 12.59 -9.08
C GLU A 196 2.98 12.18 -10.05
N ILE A 197 3.99 11.48 -9.54
CA ILE A 197 5.06 10.87 -10.33
C ILE A 197 4.87 9.35 -10.29
N VAL A 198 4.52 8.76 -11.43
CA VAL A 198 4.37 7.30 -11.55
C VAL A 198 5.71 6.66 -11.84
N THR A 199 6.06 5.64 -11.08
CA THR A 199 7.27 4.84 -11.32
C THR A 199 6.91 3.37 -11.56
N ALA A 200 7.61 2.75 -12.48
CA ALA A 200 7.42 1.34 -12.81
C ALA A 200 8.73 0.70 -13.29
N ASP A 201 8.77 -0.62 -13.27
CA ASP A 201 9.91 -1.38 -13.79
C ASP A 201 10.00 -1.30 -15.33
N ALA A 202 11.06 -1.90 -15.87
CA ALA A 202 11.29 -1.86 -17.31
C ALA A 202 10.27 -2.66 -18.14
N MET A 203 9.54 -3.62 -17.58
CA MET A 203 8.47 -4.31 -18.28
C MET A 203 7.35 -3.35 -18.66
N SER A 204 7.11 -2.37 -17.81
CA SER A 204 6.14 -1.29 -18.01
C SER A 204 6.64 -0.16 -18.92
N CYS A 205 7.87 -0.25 -19.48
CA CYS A 205 8.39 0.69 -20.48
C CYS A 205 7.69 0.45 -21.83
N GLN A 206 6.47 0.97 -21.95
CA GLN A 206 5.59 0.82 -23.11
C GLN A 206 4.95 2.16 -23.48
N LYS A 207 4.86 2.45 -24.77
CA LYS A 207 4.32 3.73 -25.29
C LYS A 207 2.90 4.00 -24.78
N LYS A 208 2.03 2.97 -24.73
CA LYS A 208 0.65 3.09 -24.23
C LYS A 208 0.58 3.43 -22.75
N ILE A 209 1.53 2.94 -21.95
CA ILE A 209 1.57 3.22 -20.49
C ILE A 209 1.96 4.68 -20.25
N VAL A 210 3.03 5.17 -20.90
CA VAL A 210 3.44 6.58 -20.74
C VAL A 210 2.37 7.54 -21.28
N GLU A 211 1.70 7.19 -22.38
CA GLU A 211 0.58 7.96 -22.92
C GLU A 211 -0.57 8.05 -21.91
N LYS A 212 -0.94 6.93 -21.26
CA LYS A 212 -1.96 6.87 -20.22
C LYS A 212 -1.59 7.77 -19.03
N ILE A 213 -0.36 7.68 -18.52
CA ILE A 213 0.13 8.49 -17.40
C ILE A 213 0.01 9.99 -17.73
N ILE A 214 0.53 10.41 -18.88
CA ILE A 214 0.49 11.82 -19.32
C ILE A 214 -0.95 12.30 -19.54
N SER A 215 -1.82 11.45 -20.10
CA SER A 215 -3.24 11.80 -20.29
C SER A 215 -3.98 12.07 -18.98
N LYS A 216 -3.56 11.42 -17.91
CA LYS A 216 -4.05 11.64 -16.53
C LYS A 216 -3.35 12.79 -15.79
N LYS A 217 -2.53 13.58 -16.49
CA LYS A 217 -1.80 14.74 -15.95
C LYS A 217 -0.83 14.39 -14.82
N ALA A 218 -0.17 13.23 -14.93
CA ALA A 218 0.90 12.77 -14.06
C ALA A 218 2.24 12.79 -14.83
N ASP A 219 3.34 12.81 -14.08
CA ASP A 219 4.69 12.60 -14.57
C ASP A 219 5.10 11.12 -14.42
N TYR A 220 6.20 10.72 -15.06
CA TYR A 220 6.71 9.35 -14.95
C TYR A 220 8.22 9.26 -14.84
N THR A 221 8.70 8.18 -14.22
CA THR A 221 10.07 7.65 -14.28
C THR A 221 10.00 6.14 -14.39
N ILE A 222 10.30 5.61 -15.58
CA ILE A 222 10.16 4.18 -15.88
C ILE A 222 11.51 3.59 -16.24
N GLY A 223 11.82 2.42 -15.69
CA GLY A 223 13.04 1.68 -16.01
C GLY A 223 13.15 1.36 -17.50
N LEU A 224 14.35 1.48 -18.06
CA LEU A 224 14.65 1.18 -19.46
C LEU A 224 15.60 -0.01 -19.53
N LYS A 225 15.26 -1.01 -20.31
CA LYS A 225 16.07 -2.22 -20.58
C LYS A 225 15.95 -2.63 -22.05
N GLN A 226 16.53 -3.77 -22.37
CA GLN A 226 16.59 -4.33 -23.73
C GLN A 226 15.22 -4.73 -24.32
N ASN A 227 14.11 -4.62 -23.59
CA ASN A 227 12.77 -4.72 -24.17
C ASN A 227 12.44 -3.54 -25.10
N GLN A 228 13.22 -2.45 -25.03
CA GLN A 228 13.25 -1.33 -25.97
C GLN A 228 14.69 -1.19 -26.52
N PRO A 229 15.13 -2.07 -27.42
CA PRO A 229 16.56 -2.29 -27.71
C PRO A 229 17.25 -1.05 -28.29
N MET A 230 16.62 -0.34 -29.24
CA MET A 230 17.22 0.85 -29.85
C MET A 230 17.33 2.00 -28.83
N LEU A 231 16.25 2.30 -28.13
CA LEU A 231 16.25 3.35 -27.10
C LEU A 231 17.25 3.05 -25.97
N TYR A 232 17.35 1.77 -25.58
CA TYR A 232 18.32 1.34 -24.58
C TYR A 232 19.75 1.55 -25.06
N GLN A 233 20.07 1.12 -26.29
CA GLN A 233 21.41 1.23 -26.85
C GLN A 233 21.84 2.68 -27.00
N ASP A 234 20.98 3.53 -27.60
CA ASP A 234 21.23 4.98 -27.73
C ASP A 234 21.50 5.64 -26.38
N THR A 235 20.71 5.25 -25.36
CA THR A 235 20.88 5.75 -24.00
C THR A 235 22.19 5.28 -23.38
N GLU A 236 22.50 4.02 -23.47
CA GLU A 236 23.72 3.41 -22.92
C GLU A 236 24.98 4.03 -23.55
N ASP A 237 25.01 4.15 -24.88
CA ASP A 237 26.14 4.73 -25.62
C ASP A 237 26.37 6.18 -25.24
N TYR A 238 25.30 6.98 -25.15
CA TYR A 238 25.40 8.36 -24.72
C TYR A 238 25.98 8.50 -23.29
N PHE A 239 25.46 7.73 -22.34
CA PHE A 239 25.95 7.81 -20.95
C PHE A 239 27.38 7.26 -20.81
N ASN A 240 27.78 6.31 -21.61
CA ASN A 240 29.15 5.80 -21.63
C ASN A 240 30.15 6.83 -22.17
N GLU A 241 29.78 7.58 -23.22
CA GLU A 241 30.65 8.55 -23.87
C GLU A 241 30.63 9.91 -23.16
N TYR A 242 29.43 10.45 -22.89
CA TYR A 242 29.24 11.82 -22.42
C TYR A 242 28.73 11.89 -20.97
N GLY A 243 28.34 10.80 -20.36
CA GLY A 243 27.71 10.77 -19.04
C GLY A 243 28.55 11.50 -17.96
N SER A 244 29.89 11.41 -18.02
CA SER A 244 30.77 12.07 -17.06
C SER A 244 30.69 13.60 -17.08
N THR A 245 30.24 14.20 -18.17
CA THR A 245 30.10 15.65 -18.35
C THR A 245 28.81 16.21 -17.77
N LEU A 246 27.81 15.34 -17.54
CA LEU A 246 26.52 15.73 -16.97
C LEU A 246 26.61 16.00 -15.47
N PRO A 247 25.83 16.96 -14.94
CA PRO A 247 25.67 17.11 -13.50
C PRO A 247 25.26 15.81 -12.83
N SER A 248 25.78 15.55 -11.64
CA SER A 248 25.45 14.36 -10.87
C SER A 248 24.92 14.70 -9.48
N LYS A 249 23.92 13.93 -9.02
CA LYS A 249 23.48 13.87 -7.63
C LYS A 249 23.98 12.59 -7.00
N ILE A 250 24.67 12.70 -5.87
CA ILE A 250 25.21 11.54 -5.14
C ILE A 250 24.53 11.43 -3.80
N THR A 251 24.07 10.23 -3.46
CA THR A 251 23.50 9.88 -2.15
C THR A 251 24.26 8.73 -1.52
N HIS A 252 24.33 8.75 -0.17
CA HIS A 252 24.95 7.70 0.61
C HIS A 252 23.96 7.15 1.64
N GLU A 253 23.82 5.84 1.69
CA GLU A 253 23.00 5.16 2.69
C GLU A 253 23.85 4.11 3.41
N LYS A 254 23.63 3.99 4.73
CA LYS A 254 24.24 2.94 5.54
C LYS A 254 23.18 2.25 6.35
N ASN A 255 23.01 0.95 6.13
CA ASN A 255 21.99 0.13 6.80
C ASN A 255 22.57 -1.26 7.10
N HIS A 256 22.50 -1.71 8.36
CA HIS A 256 22.84 -3.08 8.78
C HIS A 256 24.19 -3.61 8.20
N GLY A 257 25.24 -2.78 8.19
CA GLY A 257 26.56 -3.16 7.66
C GLY A 257 26.72 -3.03 6.15
N ARG A 258 25.65 -2.72 5.41
CA ARG A 258 25.65 -2.41 3.97
C ARG A 258 25.82 -0.91 3.78
N ILE A 259 26.77 -0.51 2.96
CA ILE A 259 26.97 0.87 2.52
C ILE A 259 26.61 0.94 1.05
N GLU A 260 25.74 1.85 0.69
CA GLU A 260 25.32 2.06 -0.68
C GLU A 260 25.55 3.51 -1.10
N LYS A 261 26.36 3.70 -2.14
CA LYS A 261 26.53 4.98 -2.84
C LYS A 261 25.72 4.91 -4.13
N ARG A 262 24.83 5.88 -4.36
CA ARG A 262 24.11 6.04 -5.62
C ARG A 262 24.50 7.35 -6.27
N GLU A 263 24.74 7.27 -7.55
CA GLU A 263 25.00 8.42 -8.41
C GLU A 263 23.89 8.47 -9.46
N TYR A 264 23.22 9.62 -9.54
CA TYR A 264 22.16 9.90 -10.51
C TYR A 264 22.63 10.94 -11.50
N ARG A 265 22.27 10.76 -12.76
CA ARG A 265 22.52 11.72 -13.84
C ARG A 265 21.26 11.83 -14.70
N LEU A 266 20.99 13.03 -15.21
CA LEU A 266 19.82 13.33 -16.01
C LEU A 266 20.23 14.11 -17.26
N LEU A 267 19.91 13.54 -18.43
CA LEU A 267 20.13 14.13 -19.72
C LEU A 267 18.82 14.75 -20.22
N THR A 268 18.71 16.07 -20.20
CA THR A 268 17.53 16.83 -20.62
C THR A 268 17.56 17.27 -22.09
N ASP A 269 18.75 17.40 -22.68
CA ASP A 269 18.87 17.65 -24.13
C ASP A 269 18.86 16.33 -24.89
N ILE A 270 17.67 15.92 -25.26
CA ILE A 270 17.39 14.69 -26.05
C ILE A 270 16.94 15.03 -27.47
N SER A 271 17.33 16.19 -28.01
CA SER A 271 16.97 16.65 -29.37
C SER A 271 17.52 15.71 -30.47
N TRP A 272 18.62 15.04 -30.18
CA TRP A 272 19.28 14.09 -31.07
C TRP A 272 18.60 12.70 -31.14
N LEU A 273 17.69 12.40 -30.19
CA LEU A 273 17.05 11.08 -30.09
C LEU A 273 15.94 10.97 -31.13
N GLU A 274 16.14 10.12 -32.15
CA GLU A 274 15.18 9.94 -33.25
C GLU A 274 13.79 9.49 -32.78
N GLN A 275 13.75 8.63 -31.73
CA GLN A 275 12.50 8.05 -31.20
C GLN A 275 11.78 8.96 -30.20
N LYS A 276 12.27 10.16 -29.91
CA LYS A 276 11.73 11.06 -28.87
C LYS A 276 10.22 11.28 -29.00
N ASP A 277 9.75 11.56 -30.22
CA ASP A 277 8.34 11.90 -30.46
C ASP A 277 7.37 10.70 -30.35
N GLU A 278 7.92 9.49 -30.36
CA GLU A 278 7.15 8.27 -30.15
C GLU A 278 6.78 8.02 -28.68
N TRP A 279 7.48 8.69 -27.76
CA TRP A 279 7.29 8.56 -26.31
C TRP A 279 6.60 9.79 -25.74
N LYS A 280 5.30 9.69 -25.51
CA LYS A 280 4.49 10.82 -25.02
C LYS A 280 5.08 11.39 -23.73
N GLY A 281 5.39 12.70 -23.75
CA GLY A 281 5.92 13.41 -22.59
C GLY A 281 7.36 13.10 -22.20
N LEU A 282 8.14 12.38 -23.03
CA LEU A 282 9.56 12.17 -22.80
C LEU A 282 10.33 13.49 -22.84
N LYS A 283 10.98 13.84 -21.72
CA LYS A 283 11.76 15.08 -21.58
C LYS A 283 13.22 14.82 -21.26
N ALA A 284 13.53 13.65 -20.68
CA ALA A 284 14.91 13.32 -20.31
C ALA A 284 15.15 11.82 -20.29
N LEU A 285 16.42 11.45 -20.43
CA LEU A 285 16.95 10.12 -20.15
C LEU A 285 17.72 10.18 -18.83
N GLY A 286 17.50 9.18 -17.98
CA GLY A 286 18.12 9.12 -16.65
C GLY A 286 19.06 7.93 -16.50
N MET A 287 20.10 8.11 -15.69
CA MET A 287 20.99 7.04 -15.26
C MET A 287 21.08 7.02 -13.75
N ALA A 288 21.01 5.83 -13.14
CA ALA A 288 21.34 5.59 -11.73
C ALA A 288 22.41 4.51 -11.62
N LYS A 289 23.58 4.87 -11.08
CA LYS A 289 24.69 3.95 -10.79
C LYS A 289 24.74 3.70 -9.28
N SER A 290 24.57 2.44 -8.86
CA SER A 290 24.64 2.03 -7.46
C SER A 290 25.92 1.23 -7.23
N LYS A 291 26.68 1.64 -6.19
CA LYS A 291 27.83 0.89 -5.67
C LYS A 291 27.50 0.43 -4.25
N ILE A 292 27.39 -0.88 -4.08
CA ILE A 292 27.03 -1.52 -2.82
C ILE A 292 28.27 -2.18 -2.25
N THR A 293 28.59 -1.85 -1.00
CA THR A 293 29.65 -2.52 -0.22
C THR A 293 29.00 -3.26 0.95
N GLU A 294 29.13 -4.57 0.95
CA GLU A 294 28.57 -5.46 1.97
C GLU A 294 29.56 -6.63 2.21
N ASN A 295 29.88 -6.94 3.44
CA ASN A 295 30.82 -8.02 3.82
C ASN A 295 32.15 -7.97 3.04
N ASN A 296 32.71 -6.78 2.80
CA ASN A 296 33.90 -6.52 1.98
C ASN A 296 33.78 -6.84 0.48
N GLU A 297 32.60 -7.20 0.00
CA GLU A 297 32.31 -7.32 -1.41
C GLU A 297 31.77 -6.00 -1.96
N ILE A 298 32.18 -5.67 -3.17
CA ILE A 298 31.69 -4.49 -3.90
C ILE A 298 30.92 -4.97 -5.12
N ARG A 299 29.68 -4.49 -5.25
CA ARG A 299 28.82 -4.75 -6.42
C ARG A 299 28.42 -3.42 -7.03
N GLU A 300 28.51 -3.30 -8.34
CA GLU A 300 28.09 -2.11 -9.08
C GLU A 300 26.98 -2.46 -10.06
N TYR A 301 25.97 -1.59 -10.15
CA TYR A 301 24.84 -1.72 -11.06
C TYR A 301 24.56 -0.39 -11.72
N THR A 302 24.36 -0.38 -13.02
CA THR A 302 23.88 0.77 -13.78
C THR A 302 22.47 0.48 -14.28
N ARG A 303 21.56 1.45 -14.15
CA ARG A 303 20.19 1.39 -14.65
C ARG A 303 19.88 2.65 -15.41
N TYR A 304 19.14 2.49 -16.51
CA TYR A 304 18.68 3.60 -17.32
C TYR A 304 17.17 3.77 -17.19
N PHE A 305 16.69 4.97 -17.46
CA PHE A 305 15.29 5.36 -17.28
C PHE A 305 14.86 6.32 -18.39
N ILE A 306 13.59 6.22 -18.77
CA ILE A 306 12.87 7.28 -19.46
C ILE A 306 12.05 8.08 -18.46
N THR A 307 11.99 9.41 -18.61
CA THR A 307 11.28 10.26 -17.67
C THR A 307 10.71 11.52 -18.31
N SER A 308 9.57 11.98 -17.77
CA SER A 308 9.00 13.31 -18.06
C SER A 308 9.52 14.39 -17.12
N LEU A 309 10.37 14.04 -16.15
CA LEU A 309 11.00 14.98 -15.22
C LEU A 309 12.21 15.65 -15.87
N THR A 310 12.46 16.89 -15.46
CA THR A 310 13.65 17.67 -15.88
C THR A 310 14.52 18.11 -14.71
N ASP A 311 14.04 17.88 -13.49
CA ASP A 311 14.78 18.16 -12.26
C ASP A 311 15.47 16.88 -11.76
N ILE A 312 16.78 16.96 -11.49
CA ILE A 312 17.59 15.82 -11.06
C ILE A 312 17.22 15.36 -9.63
N ASP A 313 16.72 16.25 -8.79
CA ASP A 313 16.34 15.94 -7.42
C ASP A 313 15.04 15.13 -7.40
N GLU A 314 14.05 15.54 -8.21
CA GLU A 314 12.81 14.77 -8.40
C GLU A 314 13.07 13.41 -9.05
N PHE A 315 13.94 13.37 -10.07
CA PHE A 315 14.34 12.11 -10.71
C PHE A 315 14.98 11.14 -9.71
N ALA A 316 16.00 11.59 -8.97
CA ALA A 316 16.69 10.77 -8.00
C ALA A 316 15.76 10.26 -6.88
N ASP A 317 14.85 11.12 -6.41
CA ASP A 317 13.85 10.79 -5.40
C ASP A 317 12.85 9.75 -5.94
N SER A 318 12.34 9.92 -7.15
CA SER A 318 11.42 8.97 -7.80
C SER A 318 12.05 7.59 -7.98
N VAL A 319 13.30 7.52 -8.47
CA VAL A 319 14.05 6.27 -8.60
C VAL A 319 14.25 5.61 -7.23
N ARG A 320 14.57 6.38 -6.20
CA ARG A 320 14.78 5.86 -4.84
C ARG A 320 13.48 5.33 -4.23
N LYS A 321 12.40 6.07 -4.38
CA LYS A 321 11.08 5.75 -3.82
C LYS A 321 10.38 4.60 -4.55
N HIS A 322 10.71 4.33 -5.80
CA HIS A 322 10.20 3.14 -6.50
C HIS A 322 10.44 1.85 -5.69
N TRP A 323 11.61 1.71 -5.05
CA TRP A 323 11.93 0.54 -4.22
C TRP A 323 11.13 0.45 -2.92
N SER A 324 10.34 1.48 -2.60
CA SER A 324 9.48 1.42 -1.41
C SER A 324 8.40 0.36 -1.53
N ILE A 325 7.88 0.10 -2.74
CA ILE A 325 6.87 -0.93 -2.96
C ILE A 325 7.39 -2.32 -2.58
N GLU A 326 8.63 -2.65 -2.94
CA GLU A 326 9.29 -3.90 -2.55
C GLU A 326 9.48 -4.00 -1.03
N ASN A 327 10.03 -2.95 -0.40
CA ASN A 327 10.44 -2.99 0.99
C ASN A 327 9.30 -2.71 1.98
N GLN A 328 8.32 -1.91 1.60
CA GLN A 328 7.28 -1.42 2.50
C GLN A 328 5.91 -2.08 2.24
N LEU A 329 5.69 -2.60 1.03
CA LEU A 329 4.49 -3.37 0.70
C LEU A 329 4.82 -4.87 0.61
N HIS A 330 5.56 -5.33 -0.39
CA HIS A 330 5.74 -6.75 -0.66
C HIS A 330 6.42 -7.49 0.50
N TRP A 331 7.56 -6.98 0.99
CA TRP A 331 8.25 -7.57 2.14
C TRP A 331 7.38 -7.59 3.40
N CYS A 332 6.59 -6.52 3.64
CA CYS A 332 5.69 -6.49 4.80
C CYS A 332 4.59 -7.54 4.69
N LEU A 333 4.00 -7.73 3.51
CA LEU A 333 3.01 -8.77 3.29
C LEU A 333 3.58 -10.17 3.55
N ASP A 334 4.80 -10.45 3.09
CA ASP A 334 5.42 -11.78 3.24
C ASP A 334 5.93 -12.03 4.65
N VAL A 335 6.63 -11.06 5.25
CA VAL A 335 7.34 -11.28 6.52
C VAL A 335 6.49 -10.92 7.74
N ILE A 336 5.70 -9.85 7.67
CA ILE A 336 4.90 -9.39 8.80
C ILE A 336 3.54 -10.08 8.80
N PHE A 337 2.85 -10.08 7.65
CA PHE A 337 1.51 -10.66 7.50
C PHE A 337 1.53 -12.12 7.03
N ARG A 338 2.70 -12.72 6.79
CA ARG A 338 2.92 -14.13 6.43
C ARG A 338 2.08 -14.59 5.25
N GLU A 339 1.91 -13.74 4.25
CA GLU A 339 1.04 -13.98 3.11
C GLU A 339 1.40 -15.25 2.35
N ASP A 340 2.68 -15.49 2.10
CA ASP A 340 3.14 -16.69 1.38
C ASP A 340 2.90 -17.99 2.15
N SER A 341 2.71 -17.91 3.47
CA SER A 341 2.36 -19.06 4.32
C SER A 341 0.84 -19.29 4.40
N SER A 342 0.01 -18.43 3.81
CA SER A 342 -1.44 -18.53 3.85
C SER A 342 -1.94 -19.81 3.20
N ARG A 343 -2.94 -20.45 3.85
CA ARG A 343 -3.62 -21.64 3.35
C ARG A 343 -5.02 -21.37 2.80
N ALA A 344 -5.44 -20.12 2.76
CA ALA A 344 -6.67 -19.70 2.11
C ALA A 344 -6.48 -19.78 0.59
N ARG A 345 -6.90 -20.86 -0.06
CA ARG A 345 -6.62 -21.17 -1.48
C ARG A 345 -7.86 -21.36 -2.32
N LYS A 346 -9.04 -21.40 -1.70
CA LYS A 346 -10.28 -21.73 -2.39
C LYS A 346 -10.97 -20.47 -2.89
N ASP A 347 -11.42 -20.52 -4.15
CA ASP A 347 -12.18 -19.47 -4.82
C ASP A 347 -11.49 -18.07 -4.64
N ASN A 348 -12.21 -17.06 -4.17
CA ASN A 348 -11.69 -15.71 -3.96
C ASN A 348 -10.95 -15.51 -2.63
N SER A 349 -10.86 -16.55 -1.76
CA SER A 349 -10.22 -16.41 -0.44
C SER A 349 -8.80 -15.79 -0.48
N PRO A 350 -7.89 -16.22 -1.38
CA PRO A 350 -6.54 -15.68 -1.41
C PRO A 350 -6.53 -14.18 -1.67
N LEU A 351 -7.33 -13.75 -2.65
CA LEU A 351 -7.43 -12.34 -3.06
C LEU A 351 -8.08 -11.50 -1.96
N ASN A 352 -9.17 -11.96 -1.37
CA ASN A 352 -9.84 -11.25 -0.29
C ASN A 352 -8.96 -11.13 0.96
N MET A 353 -8.19 -12.17 1.29
CA MET A 353 -7.20 -12.09 2.38
C MET A 353 -6.04 -11.14 2.06
N ASN A 354 -5.60 -11.06 0.79
CA ASN A 354 -4.61 -10.07 0.35
C ASN A 354 -5.15 -8.65 0.53
N VAL A 355 -6.40 -8.38 0.13
CA VAL A 355 -7.07 -7.07 0.33
C VAL A 355 -7.10 -6.69 1.82
N LEU A 356 -7.51 -7.62 2.71
CA LEU A 356 -7.51 -7.37 4.16
C LEU A 356 -6.10 -7.05 4.69
N ARG A 357 -5.06 -7.81 4.27
CA ARG A 357 -3.67 -7.58 4.69
C ARG A 357 -3.14 -6.23 4.23
N LYS A 358 -3.40 -5.84 2.98
CA LYS A 358 -3.01 -4.52 2.46
C LYS A 358 -3.72 -3.38 3.20
N THR A 359 -5.02 -3.54 3.47
CA THR A 359 -5.78 -2.55 4.25
C THR A 359 -5.25 -2.44 5.68
N ALA A 360 -4.98 -3.56 6.34
CA ALA A 360 -4.38 -3.57 7.66
C ALA A 360 -2.97 -2.95 7.66
N LEU A 361 -2.16 -3.23 6.62
CA LEU A 361 -0.84 -2.61 6.46
C LEU A 361 -0.94 -1.10 6.28
N ASN A 362 -1.89 -0.61 5.47
CA ASN A 362 -2.16 0.82 5.30
C ASN A 362 -2.47 1.48 6.66
N LEU A 363 -3.39 0.90 7.43
CA LEU A 363 -3.81 1.41 8.74
C LEU A 363 -2.65 1.40 9.76
N VAL A 364 -1.93 0.28 9.87
CA VAL A 364 -0.78 0.12 10.79
C VAL A 364 0.37 1.06 10.40
N SER A 365 0.57 1.33 9.10
CA SER A 365 1.62 2.25 8.63
C SER A 365 1.32 3.71 8.93
N GLN A 366 0.05 4.10 8.95
CA GLN A 366 -0.41 5.45 9.27
C GLN A 366 -0.54 5.69 10.78
N ALA A 367 -0.64 4.62 11.57
CA ALA A 367 -0.81 4.72 13.02
C ALA A 367 0.48 5.26 13.69
N GLN A 368 0.37 6.42 14.34
CA GLN A 368 1.49 7.11 14.98
C GLN A 368 1.67 6.67 16.44
N TYR A 369 2.34 5.54 16.65
CA TYR A 369 2.65 5.01 17.99
C TYR A 369 4.15 5.08 18.32
N GLY A 370 4.78 6.23 18.09
CA GLY A 370 6.21 6.42 18.34
C GLY A 370 7.10 5.56 17.44
N ARG A 371 8.32 5.25 17.90
CA ARG A 371 9.32 4.50 17.11
C ARG A 371 9.23 2.99 17.35
N ILE A 372 8.08 2.38 17.09
CA ILE A 372 7.91 0.92 17.17
C ILE A 372 7.71 0.30 15.78
N SER A 373 8.17 -0.94 15.59
CA SER A 373 7.97 -1.63 14.32
C SER A 373 6.49 -2.01 14.13
N LYS A 374 6.05 -2.12 12.87
CA LYS A 374 4.68 -2.56 12.50
C LYS A 374 4.31 -3.87 13.22
N LYS A 375 5.18 -4.88 13.18
CA LYS A 375 4.96 -6.16 13.88
C LYS A 375 4.75 -5.99 15.37
N LYS A 376 5.51 -5.10 16.02
CA LYS A 376 5.35 -4.82 17.45
C LYS A 376 4.08 -4.05 17.75
N LEU A 377 3.64 -3.15 16.86
CA LEU A 377 2.38 -2.44 16.99
C LEU A 377 1.19 -3.40 16.90
N MET A 378 1.19 -4.31 15.91
CA MET A 378 0.18 -5.35 15.75
C MET A 378 0.10 -6.25 16.99
N PHE A 379 1.25 -6.68 17.53
CA PHE A 379 1.30 -7.47 18.76
C PHE A 379 0.73 -6.72 19.96
N LYS A 380 1.04 -5.43 20.10
CA LYS A 380 0.41 -4.58 21.14
C LYS A 380 -1.09 -4.46 20.96
N ALA A 381 -1.57 -4.29 19.72
CA ALA A 381 -3.01 -4.23 19.42
C ALA A 381 -3.74 -5.54 19.78
N ALA A 382 -3.07 -6.70 19.67
CA ALA A 382 -3.60 -7.97 20.14
C ALA A 382 -3.74 -8.04 21.68
N LEU A 383 -2.85 -7.37 22.42
CA LEU A 383 -2.85 -7.38 23.89
C LEU A 383 -3.77 -6.31 24.50
N GLU A 384 -3.76 -5.11 23.92
CA GLU A 384 -4.46 -3.93 24.47
C GLU A 384 -5.87 -3.80 23.84
N PRO A 385 -6.96 -3.96 24.62
CA PRO A 385 -8.33 -4.08 24.10
C PRO A 385 -8.84 -2.91 23.25
N ASN A 386 -8.29 -1.72 23.40
CA ASN A 386 -8.73 -0.53 22.66
C ASN A 386 -7.76 -0.13 21.54
N LEU A 387 -6.51 -0.62 21.56
CA LEU A 387 -5.50 -0.17 20.62
C LEU A 387 -5.82 -0.54 19.16
N PHE A 388 -6.42 -1.71 18.91
CA PHE A 388 -6.85 -2.06 17.56
C PHE A 388 -7.94 -1.13 17.02
N LEU A 389 -8.81 -0.61 17.91
CA LEU A 389 -9.82 0.39 17.54
C LEU A 389 -9.18 1.73 17.19
N ASP A 390 -8.13 2.11 17.92
CA ASP A 390 -7.39 3.33 17.61
C ASP A 390 -6.68 3.22 16.27
N ILE A 391 -6.09 2.07 15.95
CA ILE A 391 -5.49 1.80 14.64
C ILE A 391 -6.56 1.82 13.54
N LEU A 392 -7.73 1.24 13.79
CA LEU A 392 -8.81 1.14 12.83
C LEU A 392 -9.42 2.52 12.51
N PHE A 393 -9.63 3.39 13.50
CA PHE A 393 -10.42 4.61 13.34
C PHE A 393 -9.61 5.91 13.43
N PHE A 394 -8.39 5.88 13.95
CA PHE A 394 -7.51 7.04 14.07
C PHE A 394 -6.13 6.84 13.45
N PRO A 395 -6.04 6.25 12.24
CA PRO A 395 -4.72 6.08 11.63
C PRO A 395 -4.10 7.42 11.22
N LYS A 396 -4.90 8.51 11.23
CA LYS A 396 -4.56 9.77 10.59
C LYS A 396 -3.85 10.75 11.52
N LYS A 397 -2.65 11.06 11.13
CA LYS A 397 -2.16 12.45 11.11
C LYS A 397 -1.31 12.67 9.88
#